data_05a949a86efd9a4b199787ec5ab02d6f
#
_entry.id   05a949a86efd9a4b199787ec5ab02d6f
#
_cell.length_a   1.000
_cell.length_b   1.000
_cell.length_c   1.000
_cell.angle_alpha   90.00
_cell.angle_beta   90.00
_cell.angle_gamma   90.00
#
_symmetry.space_group_name_H-M   'P 1'
#
loop_
_entity.id
_entity.type
_entity.pdbx_description
1 polymer ?
#
loop_
_entity_poly.entity_id
_entity_poly.type
_entity_poly.pdbx_seq_one_letter_code
_entity_poly.pdbx_strand_id
1 'polypeptide(L)'
;MSRRWGAELRDDGTTRFALWAPDRDAVMLEIDGATTLAMSADSDGWFTATVAAPAGTRYRFRCGDLIVPDPASRAQSGGVHGWSLVIDPAYPWSVADWRGRPWEETVLIELHAGVLGGFRGVMDQIPTLAALGFTAIELMPVGAFGGTRNWGYDGVLPYAPAEAYGAPADLKALVDEAHAFGVSVFLDVVYNHFGPDGNYLNAYAADFFDAGVDTPWGGAVAVARAPVHRFFVDNALMWLGEYRIDGLRFDAVHAIADPAFLDAMATEVRAAFPDRHIHLVLENEENDADRLDHGGYDAQWNDDFHNVMHVLLTGETSAYYGDFADKPAERLARCLSEGFIYQGEGSPNHDGKPRGKASEHLPPTRFVSFLQNHDQVGNRALGERLTVLTDTARLRAATALLLLGPQIPLFFMGDEQGSESPFLFFTDFHDELADAVREGRRKEFAKFDAFADPAARERIPDPNALATFDRSRPQPGPDATGWRDLIRDLIALRQSAIVPHLSGAKALGAEATGDAAVTARWQLGDGSILTIAIDLAYDPDPLPQGDGELLHAEGERFAAWIAR
;
A
#
# COMPACT_ATOMS: atom_id res chain seq x y z
N MET A 1 7.80 5.03 -26.45
CA MET A 1 7.60 6.50 -26.29
C MET A 1 8.89 7.07 -25.72
N SER A 2 9.39 8.22 -26.23
CA SER A 2 10.58 8.83 -25.63
C SER A 2 10.18 9.40 -24.26
N ARG A 3 10.86 8.95 -23.23
CA ARG A 3 10.67 9.46 -21.86
C ARG A 3 11.15 10.89 -21.79
N ARG A 4 10.35 11.78 -21.20
CA ARG A 4 10.79 13.17 -21.00
C ARG A 4 11.60 13.33 -19.72
N TRP A 5 11.27 12.59 -18.65
CA TRP A 5 11.89 12.69 -17.34
C TRP A 5 13.09 11.76 -17.14
N GLY A 6 14.12 12.27 -16.45
CA GLY A 6 15.26 11.48 -15.99
C GLY A 6 16.37 11.27 -17.01
N ALA A 7 17.35 10.49 -16.60
CA ALA A 7 18.46 10.05 -17.45
C ALA A 7 18.05 8.82 -18.28
N GLU A 8 18.32 8.86 -19.58
CA GLU A 8 18.04 7.81 -20.54
C GLU A 8 19.34 7.34 -21.20
N LEU A 9 19.83 6.16 -20.80
CA LEU A 9 20.98 5.52 -21.43
C LEU A 9 20.58 5.00 -22.82
N ARG A 10 21.42 5.28 -23.81
CA ARG A 10 21.22 4.89 -25.21
C ARG A 10 22.20 3.79 -25.64
N ASP A 11 21.84 3.08 -26.68
CA ASP A 11 22.65 1.96 -27.23
C ASP A 11 24.03 2.41 -27.72
N ASP A 12 24.21 3.68 -28.07
CA ASP A 12 25.50 4.25 -28.49
C ASP A 12 26.42 4.64 -27.32
N GLY A 13 26.02 4.35 -26.09
CA GLY A 13 26.77 4.68 -24.87
C GLY A 13 26.66 6.13 -24.43
N THR A 14 25.82 6.93 -25.09
CA THR A 14 25.46 8.26 -24.59
C THR A 14 24.25 8.18 -23.65
N THR A 15 24.14 9.17 -22.76
CA THR A 15 22.96 9.34 -21.92
C THR A 15 22.34 10.70 -22.21
N ARG A 16 21.02 10.72 -22.41
CA ARG A 16 20.22 11.93 -22.43
C ARG A 16 19.78 12.24 -21.02
N PHE A 17 20.09 13.42 -20.55
CA PHE A 17 19.64 13.98 -19.27
C PHE A 17 18.54 15.02 -19.54
N ALA A 18 17.54 15.07 -18.68
CA ALA A 18 16.46 16.05 -18.78
C ALA A 18 15.99 16.48 -17.39
N LEU A 19 15.74 17.77 -17.24
CA LEU A 19 15.13 18.37 -16.05
C LEU A 19 14.08 19.39 -16.49
N TRP A 20 12.89 19.33 -15.90
CA TRP A 20 11.89 20.38 -16.02
C TRP A 20 12.11 21.40 -14.90
N ALA A 21 12.53 22.60 -15.27
CA ALA A 21 12.88 23.67 -14.34
C ALA A 21 12.40 25.03 -14.87
N PRO A 22 11.07 25.23 -15.00
CA PRO A 22 10.50 26.42 -15.66
C PRO A 22 10.86 27.73 -14.95
N ASP A 23 11.23 27.69 -13.68
CA ASP A 23 11.60 28.87 -12.89
C ASP A 23 13.09 29.22 -13.00
N ARG A 24 13.80 28.62 -13.97
CA ARG A 24 15.25 28.84 -14.15
C ARG A 24 15.58 29.28 -15.57
N ASP A 25 16.49 30.25 -15.66
CA ASP A 25 17.01 30.71 -16.96
C ASP A 25 18.12 29.77 -17.49
N ALA A 26 18.80 29.04 -16.61
CA ALA A 26 19.87 28.14 -16.95
C ALA A 26 19.98 26.98 -15.95
N VAL A 27 20.29 25.80 -16.48
CA VAL A 27 20.63 24.60 -15.70
C VAL A 27 21.94 24.03 -16.22
N MET A 28 22.78 23.59 -15.29
CA MET A 28 24.04 22.91 -15.61
C MET A 28 23.94 21.44 -15.20
N LEU A 29 24.44 20.56 -16.03
CA LEU A 29 24.65 19.16 -15.71
C LEU A 29 26.04 18.99 -15.09
N GLU A 30 26.12 18.49 -13.87
CA GLU A 30 27.36 18.06 -13.22
C GLU A 30 27.49 16.54 -13.34
N ILE A 31 28.63 16.10 -13.86
CA ILE A 31 29.03 14.68 -13.88
C ILE A 31 30.25 14.54 -12.98
N ASP A 32 30.22 13.57 -12.06
CA ASP A 32 31.31 13.36 -11.11
C ASP A 32 32.65 13.08 -11.83
N GLY A 33 33.66 13.82 -11.45
CA GLY A 33 34.98 13.72 -12.08
C GLY A 33 35.10 14.34 -13.48
N ALA A 34 34.06 15.03 -13.99
CA ALA A 34 34.06 15.66 -15.30
C ALA A 34 33.74 17.17 -15.24
N THR A 35 33.87 17.85 -16.39
CA THR A 35 33.51 19.27 -16.51
C THR A 35 32.00 19.45 -16.48
N THR A 36 31.53 20.47 -15.75
CA THR A 36 30.13 20.89 -15.74
C THR A 36 29.71 21.40 -17.13
N LEU A 37 28.52 20.98 -17.59
CA LEU A 37 28.00 21.27 -18.93
C LEU A 37 26.72 22.09 -18.86
N ALA A 38 26.60 23.11 -19.71
CA ALA A 38 25.35 23.84 -19.88
C ALA A 38 24.31 22.95 -20.60
N MET A 39 23.09 22.91 -20.08
CA MET A 39 21.97 22.22 -20.72
C MET A 39 21.24 23.14 -21.67
N SER A 40 20.66 22.59 -22.74
CA SER A 40 19.85 23.32 -23.71
C SER A 40 18.42 23.46 -23.20
N ALA A 41 17.92 24.70 -23.13
CA ALA A 41 16.53 24.99 -22.75
C ALA A 41 15.59 24.91 -23.97
N ASP A 42 14.35 24.48 -23.74
CA ASP A 42 13.24 24.66 -24.67
C ASP A 42 12.21 25.69 -24.16
N SER A 43 11.17 25.96 -24.96
CA SER A 43 10.10 26.92 -24.61
C SER A 43 9.19 26.46 -23.48
N ASP A 44 9.20 25.17 -23.13
CA ASP A 44 8.28 24.56 -22.17
C ASP A 44 8.94 24.38 -20.78
N GLY A 45 10.15 24.96 -20.60
CA GLY A 45 10.91 24.91 -19.34
C GLY A 45 11.71 23.63 -19.15
N TRP A 46 11.91 22.83 -20.21
CA TRP A 46 12.80 21.68 -20.14
C TRP A 46 14.23 22.05 -20.48
N PHE A 47 15.15 21.50 -19.71
CA PHE A 47 16.58 21.55 -19.96
C PHE A 47 17.09 20.15 -20.31
N THR A 48 17.85 20.03 -21.40
CA THR A 48 18.35 18.74 -21.88
C THR A 48 19.83 18.79 -22.23
N ALA A 49 20.54 17.67 -22.01
CA ALA A 49 21.89 17.47 -22.48
C ALA A 49 22.06 15.99 -22.90
N THR A 50 22.91 15.74 -23.90
CA THR A 50 23.27 14.38 -24.29
C THR A 50 24.80 14.27 -24.35
N VAL A 51 25.36 13.37 -23.55
CA VAL A 51 26.81 13.22 -23.42
C VAL A 51 27.18 11.74 -23.21
N ALA A 52 28.44 11.39 -23.43
CA ALA A 52 28.97 10.06 -23.10
C ALA A 52 28.96 9.89 -21.56
N ALA A 53 28.06 9.06 -21.08
CA ALA A 53 27.87 8.76 -19.66
C ALA A 53 27.29 7.34 -19.51
N PRO A 54 28.15 6.31 -19.37
CA PRO A 54 27.71 4.92 -19.27
C PRO A 54 26.97 4.66 -17.94
N ALA A 55 26.35 3.50 -17.81
CA ALA A 55 25.76 3.03 -16.56
C ALA A 55 26.77 3.13 -15.40
N GLY A 56 26.29 3.55 -14.22
CA GLY A 56 27.11 3.82 -13.04
C GLY A 56 27.65 5.25 -12.97
N THR A 57 27.50 6.06 -14.03
CA THR A 57 27.90 7.49 -13.99
C THR A 57 27.06 8.22 -12.96
N ARG A 58 27.72 8.96 -12.05
CA ARG A 58 27.10 9.85 -11.08
C ARG A 58 26.87 11.22 -11.69
N TYR A 59 25.66 11.75 -11.54
CA TYR A 59 25.29 13.07 -12.05
C TYR A 59 24.32 13.79 -11.11
N ARG A 60 24.21 15.10 -11.30
CA ARG A 60 23.23 15.96 -10.61
C ARG A 60 23.07 17.26 -11.39
N PHE A 61 22.08 18.06 -11.00
CA PHE A 61 21.83 19.33 -11.65
C PHE A 61 22.22 20.50 -10.77
N ARG A 62 22.71 21.58 -11.40
CA ARG A 62 22.95 22.87 -10.76
C ARG A 62 22.02 23.91 -11.34
N CYS A 63 21.14 24.46 -10.48
CA CYS A 63 20.16 25.52 -10.78
C CYS A 63 20.59 26.82 -10.08
N GLY A 64 21.50 27.59 -10.69
CA GLY A 64 22.19 28.72 -10.02
C GLY A 64 23.15 28.19 -8.94
N ASP A 65 22.97 28.63 -7.69
CA ASP A 65 23.77 28.17 -6.55
C ASP A 65 23.22 26.84 -5.93
N LEU A 66 22.01 26.47 -6.30
CA LEU A 66 21.38 25.24 -5.79
C LEU A 66 21.87 24.03 -6.57
N ILE A 67 22.30 22.99 -5.85
CA ILE A 67 22.64 21.69 -6.40
C ILE A 67 21.58 20.69 -5.98
N VAL A 68 21.01 19.94 -6.93
CA VAL A 68 19.90 19.03 -6.70
C VAL A 68 20.12 17.69 -7.40
N PRO A 69 19.63 16.57 -6.84
CA PRO A 69 19.52 15.31 -7.56
C PRO A 69 18.48 15.44 -8.68
N ASP A 70 18.43 14.44 -9.55
CA ASP A 70 17.37 14.30 -10.53
C ASP A 70 16.09 13.81 -9.82
N PRO A 71 14.96 14.52 -9.92
CA PRO A 71 13.69 14.09 -9.30
C PRO A 71 13.17 12.77 -9.88
N ALA A 72 13.60 12.40 -11.11
CA ALA A 72 13.31 11.13 -11.75
C ALA A 72 14.52 10.18 -11.78
N SER A 73 15.44 10.33 -10.82
CA SER A 73 16.60 9.46 -10.65
C SER A 73 16.19 8.00 -10.51
N ARG A 74 16.89 7.09 -11.17
CA ARG A 74 16.67 5.63 -11.09
C ARG A 74 17.41 4.97 -9.94
N ALA A 75 18.40 5.64 -9.37
CA ALA A 75 19.14 5.25 -8.18
C ALA A 75 19.89 6.45 -7.61
N GLN A 76 20.18 6.39 -6.32
CA GLN A 76 20.93 7.39 -5.59
C GLN A 76 22.27 6.84 -5.08
N SER A 77 23.20 7.73 -4.84
CA SER A 77 24.45 7.47 -4.14
C SER A 77 24.69 8.59 -3.13
N GLY A 78 24.57 8.25 -1.84
CA GLY A 78 24.64 9.19 -0.71
C GLY A 78 23.30 9.83 -0.36
N GLY A 79 22.20 9.07 -0.53
CA GLY A 79 20.84 9.46 -0.16
C GLY A 79 20.21 10.52 -1.06
N VAL A 80 19.13 11.13 -0.59
CA VAL A 80 18.29 12.08 -1.36
C VAL A 80 18.95 13.43 -1.62
N HIS A 81 20.05 13.74 -0.96
CA HIS A 81 20.88 14.93 -1.20
C HIS A 81 22.12 14.64 -2.05
N GLY A 82 22.33 13.37 -2.37
CA GLY A 82 23.53 12.88 -3.03
C GLY A 82 23.48 12.97 -4.57
N TRP A 83 24.18 12.05 -5.19
CA TRP A 83 24.28 11.93 -6.63
C TRP A 83 23.23 10.98 -7.17
N SER A 84 22.61 11.35 -8.27
CA SER A 84 21.82 10.44 -9.10
C SER A 84 22.72 9.55 -9.94
N LEU A 85 22.28 8.34 -10.24
CA LEU A 85 23.04 7.36 -11.03
C LEU A 85 22.37 7.10 -12.38
N VAL A 86 23.19 7.02 -13.43
CA VAL A 86 22.76 6.44 -14.71
C VAL A 86 22.64 4.94 -14.54
N ILE A 87 21.46 4.38 -14.82
CA ILE A 87 21.18 2.95 -14.67
C ILE A 87 20.88 2.34 -16.05
N ASP A 88 21.46 1.16 -16.30
CA ASP A 88 21.01 0.30 -17.38
C ASP A 88 19.71 -0.39 -16.94
N PRO A 89 18.59 -0.18 -17.63
CA PRO A 89 17.32 -0.80 -17.26
C PRO A 89 17.27 -2.30 -17.57
N ALA A 90 18.19 -2.83 -18.36
CA ALA A 90 18.22 -4.24 -18.73
C ALA A 90 18.42 -5.14 -17.50
N TYR A 91 17.70 -6.27 -17.49
CA TYR A 91 17.82 -7.30 -16.46
C TYR A 91 17.56 -8.68 -17.10
N PRO A 92 18.37 -9.70 -16.77
CA PRO A 92 18.21 -11.04 -17.33
C PRO A 92 17.13 -11.85 -16.57
N TRP A 93 15.86 -11.53 -16.81
CA TRP A 93 14.72 -12.18 -16.15
C TRP A 93 14.74 -13.69 -16.36
N SER A 94 14.65 -14.47 -15.29
CA SER A 94 14.61 -15.94 -15.33
C SER A 94 13.23 -16.45 -15.75
N VAL A 95 12.14 -15.73 -15.37
CA VAL A 95 10.76 -16.04 -15.75
C VAL A 95 10.29 -15.04 -16.81
N ALA A 96 10.79 -15.22 -18.04
CA ALA A 96 10.57 -14.26 -19.12
C ALA A 96 9.11 -14.15 -19.58
N ASP A 97 8.33 -15.23 -19.46
CA ASP A 97 6.94 -15.36 -19.92
C ASP A 97 5.89 -15.11 -18.82
N TRP A 98 6.30 -14.60 -17.65
CA TRP A 98 5.38 -14.22 -16.60
C TRP A 98 4.36 -13.17 -17.08
N ARG A 99 3.07 -13.44 -16.82
CA ARG A 99 1.95 -12.57 -17.23
C ARG A 99 1.16 -12.00 -16.05
N GLY A 100 1.57 -12.29 -14.82
CA GLY A 100 0.77 -12.03 -13.62
C GLY A 100 -0.24 -13.14 -13.35
N ARG A 101 -1.08 -12.94 -12.33
CA ARG A 101 -2.17 -13.85 -11.93
C ARG A 101 -3.52 -13.17 -12.09
N PRO A 102 -4.61 -13.91 -12.38
CA PRO A 102 -5.98 -13.35 -12.30
C PRO A 102 -6.26 -12.74 -10.93
N TRP A 103 -7.04 -11.66 -10.91
CA TRP A 103 -7.35 -10.92 -9.68
C TRP A 103 -8.00 -11.78 -8.60
N GLU A 104 -8.91 -12.66 -8.98
CA GLU A 104 -9.65 -13.54 -8.08
C GLU A 104 -8.76 -14.54 -7.31
N GLU A 105 -7.57 -14.84 -7.84
CA GLU A 105 -6.58 -15.71 -7.18
C GLU A 105 -5.80 -15.02 -6.08
N THR A 106 -5.96 -13.70 -5.93
CA THR A 106 -5.12 -12.88 -5.06
C THR A 106 -5.38 -13.15 -3.58
N VAL A 107 -4.31 -13.46 -2.85
CA VAL A 107 -4.19 -13.46 -1.39
C VAL A 107 -2.94 -12.67 -1.05
N LEU A 108 -3.11 -11.45 -0.55
CA LEU A 108 -2.05 -10.47 -0.33
C LEU A 108 -1.42 -10.59 1.06
N ILE A 109 -0.12 -10.29 1.14
CA ILE A 109 0.55 -9.94 2.39
C ILE A 109 1.39 -8.68 2.19
N GLU A 110 1.13 -7.68 3.00
CA GLU A 110 1.85 -6.41 3.02
C GLU A 110 3.18 -6.54 3.79
N LEU A 111 4.26 -6.04 3.20
CA LEU A 111 5.63 -6.19 3.71
C LEU A 111 6.37 -4.85 3.70
N HIS A 112 7.09 -4.56 4.77
CA HIS A 112 8.02 -3.43 4.82
C HIS A 112 9.46 -3.87 4.55
N ALA A 113 10.02 -3.47 3.41
CA ALA A 113 11.33 -3.94 2.96
C ALA A 113 12.45 -3.64 3.99
N GLY A 114 12.51 -2.42 4.53
CA GLY A 114 13.55 -2.05 5.49
C GLY A 114 13.56 -2.88 6.76
N VAL A 115 12.39 -3.12 7.35
CA VAL A 115 12.24 -3.92 8.58
C VAL A 115 12.67 -5.37 8.37
N LEU A 116 12.42 -5.91 7.18
CA LEU A 116 12.78 -7.28 6.83
C LEU A 116 14.24 -7.44 6.39
N GLY A 117 15.02 -6.35 6.29
CA GLY A 117 16.45 -6.41 5.93
C GLY A 117 16.73 -6.05 4.46
N GLY A 118 15.91 -5.20 3.87
CA GLY A 118 15.99 -4.75 2.49
C GLY A 118 15.34 -5.73 1.51
N PHE A 119 15.52 -5.48 0.22
CA PHE A 119 14.96 -6.32 -0.84
C PHE A 119 15.39 -7.78 -0.73
N ARG A 120 16.62 -8.04 -0.31
CA ARG A 120 17.12 -9.41 -0.10
C ARG A 120 16.42 -10.10 1.07
N GLY A 121 16.18 -9.38 2.16
CA GLY A 121 15.46 -9.94 3.29
C GLY A 121 13.99 -10.26 2.98
N VAL A 122 13.35 -9.46 2.12
CA VAL A 122 12.01 -9.80 1.57
C VAL A 122 12.10 -11.03 0.67
N MET A 123 13.08 -11.08 -0.23
CA MET A 123 13.31 -12.22 -1.14
C MET A 123 13.45 -13.55 -0.35
N ASP A 124 14.13 -13.53 0.80
CA ASP A 124 14.30 -14.70 1.67
C ASP A 124 12.96 -15.20 2.27
N GLN A 125 11.91 -14.36 2.31
CA GLN A 125 10.57 -14.76 2.79
C GLN A 125 9.73 -15.44 1.70
N ILE A 126 10.00 -15.19 0.42
CA ILE A 126 9.15 -15.64 -0.71
C ILE A 126 8.87 -17.14 -0.67
N PRO A 127 9.88 -18.05 -0.49
CA PRO A 127 9.59 -19.48 -0.44
C PRO A 127 8.64 -19.89 0.68
N THR A 128 8.74 -19.25 1.85
CA THR A 128 7.85 -19.51 2.99
C THR A 128 6.43 -19.02 2.73
N LEU A 129 6.29 -17.80 2.24
CA LEU A 129 4.97 -17.21 1.93
C LEU A 129 4.26 -17.98 0.83
N ALA A 130 4.97 -18.37 -0.24
CA ALA A 130 4.44 -19.22 -1.30
C ALA A 130 4.00 -20.60 -0.77
N ALA A 131 4.77 -21.22 0.15
CA ALA A 131 4.41 -22.49 0.77
C ALA A 131 3.17 -22.38 1.68
N LEU A 132 2.88 -21.21 2.25
CA LEU A 132 1.65 -20.93 2.99
C LEU A 132 0.46 -20.68 2.05
N GLY A 133 0.71 -20.45 0.75
CA GLY A 133 -0.31 -20.22 -0.27
C GLY A 133 -0.57 -18.76 -0.61
N PHE A 134 0.20 -17.80 -0.07
CA PHE A 134 0.12 -16.41 -0.53
C PHE A 134 0.47 -16.33 -2.00
N THR A 135 -0.36 -15.63 -2.76
CA THR A 135 -0.21 -15.49 -4.21
C THR A 135 0.30 -14.12 -4.62
N ALA A 136 0.34 -13.20 -3.69
CA ALA A 136 0.89 -11.86 -3.91
C ALA A 136 1.52 -11.31 -2.63
N ILE A 137 2.61 -10.57 -2.79
CA ILE A 137 3.16 -9.67 -1.77
C ILE A 137 2.87 -8.23 -2.19
N GLU A 138 2.65 -7.35 -1.22
CA GLU A 138 2.56 -5.91 -1.43
C GLU A 138 3.68 -5.22 -0.65
N LEU A 139 4.55 -4.50 -1.35
CA LEU A 139 5.63 -3.75 -0.72
C LEU A 139 5.12 -2.37 -0.32
N MET A 140 5.25 -2.00 0.94
CA MET A 140 5.12 -0.60 1.37
C MET A 140 6.07 0.27 0.53
N PRO A 141 5.86 1.60 0.43
CA PRO A 141 6.56 2.43 -0.54
C PRO A 141 8.09 2.28 -0.47
N VAL A 142 8.72 2.15 -1.64
CA VAL A 142 10.15 1.95 -1.77
C VAL A 142 10.91 3.14 -2.35
N GLY A 143 10.22 4.24 -2.68
CA GLY A 143 10.82 5.46 -3.20
C GLY A 143 11.84 6.06 -2.21
N ALA A 144 12.95 6.64 -2.73
CA ALA A 144 14.00 7.17 -1.88
C ALA A 144 13.51 8.32 -0.99
N PHE A 145 13.86 8.24 0.29
CA PHE A 145 13.48 9.14 1.38
C PHE A 145 14.72 9.62 2.15
N GLY A 146 14.56 10.65 3.00
CA GLY A 146 15.60 11.14 3.88
C GLY A 146 16.02 10.14 4.95
N GLY A 147 17.31 9.97 5.19
CA GLY A 147 17.84 9.01 6.16
C GLY A 147 17.88 7.56 5.64
N THR A 148 17.85 6.60 6.57
CA THR A 148 17.98 5.16 6.29
C THR A 148 16.79 4.33 6.75
N ARG A 149 15.86 4.92 7.50
CA ARG A 149 14.68 4.28 8.08
C ARG A 149 13.45 5.17 7.90
N ASN A 150 12.45 4.67 7.24
CA ASN A 150 11.17 5.35 7.03
C ASN A 150 10.12 4.31 6.68
N TRP A 151 8.85 4.57 6.94
CA TRP A 151 7.77 3.73 6.44
C TRP A 151 7.72 3.70 4.91
N GLY A 152 8.26 4.75 4.26
CA GLY A 152 8.27 4.93 2.82
C GLY A 152 7.37 6.07 2.34
N TYR A 153 6.46 6.56 3.18
CA TYR A 153 5.51 7.63 2.81
C TYR A 153 6.13 9.04 2.78
N ASP A 154 7.35 9.21 3.27
CA ASP A 154 8.15 10.45 3.11
C ASP A 154 9.09 10.40 1.88
N GLY A 155 8.72 9.64 0.86
CA GLY A 155 9.50 9.53 -0.39
C GLY A 155 9.60 10.87 -1.12
N VAL A 156 10.78 11.17 -1.69
CA VAL A 156 11.03 12.41 -2.45
C VAL A 156 11.58 12.16 -3.86
N LEU A 157 12.06 10.96 -4.13
CA LEU A 157 12.55 10.54 -5.45
C LEU A 157 11.83 9.22 -5.85
N PRO A 158 10.58 9.30 -6.33
CA PRO A 158 9.71 8.13 -6.49
C PRO A 158 10.16 7.15 -7.58
N TYR A 159 11.14 7.50 -8.39
CA TYR A 159 11.71 6.63 -9.42
C TYR A 159 12.91 5.82 -8.93
N ALA A 160 13.52 6.19 -7.80
CA ALA A 160 14.68 5.51 -7.24
C ALA A 160 14.24 4.62 -6.07
N PRO A 161 14.51 3.31 -6.09
CA PRO A 161 14.43 2.51 -4.88
C PRO A 161 15.35 3.10 -3.80
N ALA A 162 14.88 3.14 -2.56
CA ALA A 162 15.67 3.64 -1.43
C ALA A 162 16.98 2.87 -1.28
N GLU A 163 18.11 3.59 -1.26
CA GLU A 163 19.46 3.01 -1.16
C GLU A 163 19.60 2.10 0.07
N ALA A 164 18.90 2.43 1.17
CA ALA A 164 18.87 1.64 2.39
C ALA A 164 18.21 0.26 2.23
N TYR A 165 17.39 0.05 1.20
CA TYR A 165 16.72 -1.23 0.94
C TYR A 165 17.50 -2.11 -0.04
N GLY A 166 18.43 -1.52 -0.80
CA GLY A 166 19.26 -2.21 -1.79
C GLY A 166 19.34 -1.49 -3.12
N ALA A 167 20.09 -2.07 -4.05
CA ALA A 167 20.21 -1.53 -5.40
C ALA A 167 18.96 -1.84 -6.25
N PRO A 168 18.72 -1.08 -7.35
CA PRO A 168 17.67 -1.40 -8.32
C PRO A 168 17.68 -2.87 -8.81
N ALA A 169 18.87 -3.44 -8.97
CA ALA A 169 19.02 -4.84 -9.34
C ALA A 169 18.56 -5.82 -8.25
N ASP A 170 18.67 -5.47 -6.96
CA ASP A 170 18.18 -6.31 -5.86
C ASP A 170 16.63 -6.34 -5.85
N LEU A 171 15.96 -5.21 -6.15
CA LEU A 171 14.50 -5.19 -6.29
C LEU A 171 14.05 -6.03 -7.50
N LYS A 172 14.75 -5.93 -8.64
CA LYS A 172 14.45 -6.78 -9.80
C LYS A 172 14.68 -8.27 -9.49
N ALA A 173 15.71 -8.60 -8.71
CA ALA A 173 15.95 -9.97 -8.27
C ALA A 173 14.84 -10.50 -7.36
N LEU A 174 14.31 -9.65 -6.45
CA LEU A 174 13.17 -9.99 -5.62
C LEU A 174 11.93 -10.30 -6.47
N VAL A 175 11.63 -9.46 -7.46
CA VAL A 175 10.48 -9.67 -8.36
C VAL A 175 10.65 -10.94 -9.18
N ASP A 176 11.85 -11.21 -9.71
CA ASP A 176 12.15 -12.42 -10.48
C ASP A 176 12.00 -13.70 -9.62
N GLU A 177 12.49 -13.66 -8.38
CA GLU A 177 12.32 -14.76 -7.41
C GLU A 177 10.84 -14.98 -7.07
N ALA A 178 10.09 -13.90 -6.79
CA ALA A 178 8.65 -14.00 -6.51
C ALA A 178 7.92 -14.67 -7.69
N HIS A 179 8.19 -14.24 -8.92
CA HIS A 179 7.62 -14.83 -10.12
C HIS A 179 8.01 -16.31 -10.29
N ALA A 180 9.25 -16.70 -9.92
CA ALA A 180 9.68 -18.10 -9.96
C ALA A 180 8.89 -19.00 -8.99
N PHE A 181 8.41 -18.43 -7.89
CA PHE A 181 7.49 -19.10 -6.94
C PHE A 181 6.01 -18.91 -7.29
N GLY A 182 5.66 -18.26 -8.40
CA GLY A 182 4.29 -18.00 -8.81
C GLY A 182 3.59 -16.92 -7.96
N VAL A 183 4.36 -16.04 -7.31
CA VAL A 183 3.87 -14.95 -6.46
C VAL A 183 3.97 -13.63 -7.22
N SER A 184 2.86 -12.90 -7.30
CA SER A 184 2.81 -11.53 -7.84
C SER A 184 3.43 -10.54 -6.86
N VAL A 185 3.98 -9.43 -7.37
CA VAL A 185 4.51 -8.35 -6.56
C VAL A 185 3.73 -7.08 -6.80
N PHE A 186 3.15 -6.53 -5.73
CA PHE A 186 2.48 -5.24 -5.72
C PHE A 186 3.39 -4.20 -5.06
N LEU A 187 3.21 -2.96 -5.43
CA LEU A 187 3.94 -1.82 -4.88
C LEU A 187 2.97 -0.72 -4.49
N ASP A 188 3.12 -0.24 -3.27
CA ASP A 188 2.45 0.96 -2.80
C ASP A 188 3.16 2.21 -3.35
N VAL A 189 2.40 3.12 -3.98
CA VAL A 189 2.90 4.33 -4.62
C VAL A 189 2.22 5.58 -4.07
N VAL A 190 3.05 6.56 -3.68
CA VAL A 190 2.62 7.83 -3.09
C VAL A 190 2.68 8.91 -4.16
N TYR A 191 1.52 9.36 -4.67
CA TYR A 191 1.42 10.37 -5.73
C TYR A 191 0.69 11.65 -5.29
N ASN A 192 0.23 11.68 -4.06
CA ASN A 192 -0.52 12.79 -3.45
C ASN A 192 0.38 13.84 -2.80
N HIS A 193 1.60 13.47 -2.38
CA HIS A 193 2.55 14.36 -1.69
C HIS A 193 4.00 13.90 -1.84
N PHE A 194 4.93 14.69 -1.30
CA PHE A 194 6.35 14.36 -1.12
C PHE A 194 6.76 14.57 0.33
N GLY A 195 7.74 13.82 0.77
CA GLY A 195 8.33 13.97 2.10
C GLY A 195 9.00 15.34 2.33
N PRO A 196 9.25 15.68 3.60
CA PRO A 196 9.78 16.98 3.99
C PRO A 196 11.30 17.14 3.79
N ASP A 197 12.06 16.04 3.64
CA ASP A 197 13.51 16.05 3.53
C ASP A 197 13.98 15.55 2.16
N GLY A 198 14.66 16.43 1.39
CA GLY A 198 15.21 16.11 0.06
C GLY A 198 14.30 16.45 -1.12
N ASN A 199 13.12 17.04 -0.89
CA ASN A 199 12.30 17.59 -1.97
C ASN A 199 12.76 18.98 -2.38
N TYR A 200 13.37 19.09 -3.57
CA TYR A 200 13.87 20.34 -4.13
C TYR A 200 12.98 20.94 -5.21
N LEU A 201 11.88 20.29 -5.59
CA LEU A 201 11.04 20.69 -6.72
C LEU A 201 10.53 22.13 -6.61
N ASN A 202 10.08 22.56 -5.44
CA ASN A 202 9.64 23.94 -5.21
C ASN A 202 10.68 25.00 -5.55
N ALA A 203 11.96 24.66 -5.49
CA ALA A 203 13.03 25.65 -5.68
C ALA A 203 13.31 25.95 -7.17
N TYR A 204 12.89 25.11 -8.11
CA TYR A 204 13.15 25.28 -9.54
C TYR A 204 11.95 24.96 -10.44
N ALA A 205 10.90 24.42 -9.89
CA ALA A 205 9.67 24.05 -10.56
C ALA A 205 8.47 24.22 -9.59
N ALA A 206 8.25 25.45 -9.11
CA ALA A 206 7.18 25.75 -8.14
C ALA A 206 5.79 25.32 -8.67
N ASP A 207 5.61 25.37 -9.96
CA ASP A 207 4.44 24.91 -10.69
C ASP A 207 4.19 23.37 -10.57
N PHE A 208 5.09 22.63 -9.94
CA PHE A 208 4.86 21.22 -9.59
C PHE A 208 3.82 21.06 -8.48
N PHE A 209 3.57 22.13 -7.74
CA PHE A 209 2.58 22.18 -6.67
C PHE A 209 1.52 23.23 -6.94
N ASP A 210 0.31 22.99 -6.44
CA ASP A 210 -0.79 23.95 -6.49
C ASP A 210 -0.71 24.89 -5.27
N ALA A 211 -0.31 26.13 -5.50
CA ALA A 211 -0.15 27.14 -4.45
C ALA A 211 -1.44 27.52 -3.72
N GLY A 212 -2.61 27.12 -4.24
CA GLY A 212 -3.92 27.41 -3.66
C GLY A 212 -4.52 26.30 -2.80
N VAL A 213 -3.86 25.13 -2.74
CA VAL A 213 -4.38 23.94 -2.07
C VAL A 213 -3.33 23.37 -1.12
N ASP A 214 -3.59 23.50 0.19
CA ASP A 214 -2.76 22.87 1.21
C ASP A 214 -3.34 21.50 1.57
N THR A 215 -2.47 20.51 1.73
CA THR A 215 -2.80 19.18 2.25
C THR A 215 -2.15 18.99 3.63
N PRO A 216 -2.54 17.98 4.41
CA PRO A 216 -1.87 17.67 5.68
C PRO A 216 -0.35 17.43 5.54
N TRP A 217 0.11 17.09 4.33
CA TRP A 217 1.51 16.78 4.01
C TRP A 217 2.24 17.91 3.27
N GLY A 218 1.62 19.09 3.06
CA GLY A 218 2.18 20.22 2.34
C GLY A 218 1.36 20.64 1.13
N GLY A 219 1.96 21.38 0.18
CA GLY A 219 1.27 21.81 -1.04
C GLY A 219 0.81 20.63 -1.89
N ALA A 220 -0.44 20.69 -2.37
CA ALA A 220 -0.98 19.66 -3.24
C ALA A 220 -0.18 19.52 -4.53
N VAL A 221 0.01 18.30 -5.00
CA VAL A 221 0.69 18.03 -6.28
C VAL A 221 -0.21 18.45 -7.44
N ALA A 222 0.31 19.27 -8.36
CA ALA A 222 -0.45 19.84 -9.48
C ALA A 222 -0.56 18.85 -10.66
N VAL A 223 -1.17 17.69 -10.44
CA VAL A 223 -1.28 16.58 -11.41
C VAL A 223 -2.04 16.94 -12.69
N ALA A 224 -2.82 18.01 -12.70
CA ALA A 224 -3.47 18.55 -13.90
C ALA A 224 -2.47 19.20 -14.89
N ARG A 225 -1.26 19.57 -14.45
CA ARG A 225 -0.22 20.12 -15.32
C ARG A 225 0.46 19.01 -16.12
N ALA A 226 0.56 19.17 -17.42
CA ALA A 226 1.07 18.13 -18.31
C ALA A 226 2.45 17.55 -17.94
N PRO A 227 3.48 18.34 -17.52
CA PRO A 227 4.75 17.78 -17.05
C PRO A 227 4.60 16.95 -15.79
N VAL A 228 3.78 17.40 -14.82
CA VAL A 228 3.54 16.71 -13.54
C VAL A 228 2.72 15.44 -13.75
N HIS A 229 1.66 15.52 -14.55
CA HIS A 229 0.88 14.36 -14.98
C HIS A 229 1.79 13.29 -15.56
N ARG A 230 2.64 13.68 -16.52
CA ARG A 230 3.56 12.73 -17.18
C ARG A 230 4.59 12.16 -16.23
N PHE A 231 5.02 12.93 -15.22
CA PHE A 231 5.94 12.44 -14.19
C PHE A 231 5.40 11.21 -13.48
N PHE A 232 4.18 11.24 -12.99
CA PHE A 232 3.60 10.13 -12.25
C PHE A 232 3.15 8.97 -13.15
N VAL A 233 2.62 9.26 -14.35
CA VAL A 233 2.28 8.19 -15.31
C VAL A 233 3.54 7.45 -15.78
N ASP A 234 4.63 8.16 -16.10
CA ASP A 234 5.91 7.53 -16.45
C ASP A 234 6.49 6.72 -15.29
N ASN A 235 6.27 7.17 -14.04
CA ASN A 235 6.67 6.42 -12.85
C ASN A 235 5.91 5.09 -12.73
N ALA A 236 4.58 5.11 -12.83
CA ALA A 236 3.77 3.89 -12.82
C ALA A 236 4.18 2.93 -13.95
N LEU A 237 4.33 3.43 -15.17
CA LEU A 237 4.77 2.62 -16.32
C LEU A 237 6.19 2.05 -16.12
N MET A 238 7.06 2.78 -15.42
CA MET A 238 8.40 2.28 -15.08
C MET A 238 8.32 1.10 -14.10
N TRP A 239 7.57 1.24 -12.99
CA TRP A 239 7.43 0.14 -12.03
C TRP A 239 6.85 -1.11 -12.68
N LEU A 240 5.78 -0.96 -13.45
CA LEU A 240 5.10 -2.07 -14.13
C LEU A 240 5.93 -2.66 -15.28
N GLY A 241 6.69 -1.85 -16.01
CA GLY A 241 7.45 -2.26 -17.19
C GLY A 241 8.88 -2.69 -16.91
N GLU A 242 9.68 -1.83 -16.25
CA GLU A 242 11.11 -2.08 -16.02
C GLU A 242 11.36 -3.04 -14.85
N TYR A 243 10.55 -2.93 -13.79
CA TYR A 243 10.64 -3.79 -12.61
C TYR A 243 9.68 -4.97 -12.66
N ARG A 244 8.78 -5.00 -13.66
CA ARG A 244 7.77 -6.06 -13.84
C ARG A 244 6.86 -6.26 -12.65
N ILE A 245 6.62 -5.19 -11.86
CA ILE A 245 5.61 -5.16 -10.81
C ILE A 245 4.25 -5.54 -11.40
N ASP A 246 3.42 -6.28 -10.67
CA ASP A 246 2.15 -6.82 -11.14
C ASP A 246 0.94 -6.00 -10.68
N GLY A 247 1.09 -5.18 -9.66
CA GLY A 247 0.03 -4.30 -9.17
C GLY A 247 0.56 -3.05 -8.50
N LEU A 248 -0.26 -1.99 -8.49
CA LEU A 248 0.01 -0.76 -7.77
C LEU A 248 -1.14 -0.47 -6.80
N ARG A 249 -0.81 -0.21 -5.54
CA ARG A 249 -1.73 0.40 -4.58
C ARG A 249 -1.44 1.88 -4.54
N PHE A 250 -2.44 2.71 -4.78
CA PHE A 250 -2.34 4.16 -4.82
C PHE A 250 -2.75 4.74 -3.46
N ASP A 251 -1.78 5.32 -2.78
CA ASP A 251 -1.91 5.95 -1.48
C ASP A 251 -2.81 7.18 -1.51
N ALA A 252 -3.72 7.28 -0.54
CA ALA A 252 -4.54 8.45 -0.22
C ALA A 252 -5.09 9.18 -1.46
N VAL A 253 -5.72 8.46 -2.39
CA VAL A 253 -6.18 9.07 -3.66
C VAL A 253 -7.22 10.17 -3.49
N HIS A 254 -7.92 10.21 -2.35
CA HIS A 254 -8.82 11.29 -1.96
C HIS A 254 -8.10 12.65 -1.78
N ALA A 255 -6.79 12.62 -1.50
CA ALA A 255 -5.95 13.82 -1.40
C ALA A 255 -5.41 14.30 -2.76
N ILE A 256 -5.65 13.58 -3.86
CA ILE A 256 -5.27 14.00 -5.22
C ILE A 256 -6.31 14.98 -5.75
N ALA A 257 -5.89 16.21 -5.99
CA ALA A 257 -6.77 17.33 -6.30
C ALA A 257 -7.55 17.19 -7.63
N ASP A 258 -7.02 16.44 -8.61
CA ASP A 258 -7.67 16.22 -9.91
C ASP A 258 -8.06 14.75 -10.11
N PRO A 259 -9.34 14.41 -9.94
CA PRO A 259 -9.83 13.05 -10.17
C PRO A 259 -9.60 12.52 -11.60
N ALA A 260 -9.56 13.38 -12.61
CA ALA A 260 -9.34 12.95 -14.00
C ALA A 260 -7.92 12.39 -14.23
N PHE A 261 -6.96 12.75 -13.37
CA PHE A 261 -5.62 12.17 -13.37
C PHE A 261 -5.66 10.65 -13.14
N LEU A 262 -6.46 10.20 -12.16
CA LEU A 262 -6.58 8.76 -11.85
C LEU A 262 -7.18 7.99 -13.03
N ASP A 263 -8.19 8.55 -13.71
CA ASP A 263 -8.83 7.91 -14.87
C ASP A 263 -7.88 7.81 -16.07
N ALA A 264 -7.09 8.87 -16.30
CA ALA A 264 -6.04 8.87 -17.33
C ALA A 264 -4.92 7.86 -16.99
N MET A 265 -4.47 7.82 -15.73
CA MET A 265 -3.47 6.86 -15.24
C MET A 265 -3.90 5.41 -15.54
N ALA A 266 -5.10 5.02 -15.11
CA ALA A 266 -5.62 3.68 -15.35
C ALA A 266 -5.70 3.38 -16.85
N THR A 267 -6.21 4.32 -17.66
CA THR A 267 -6.32 4.18 -19.12
C THR A 267 -4.96 3.92 -19.77
N GLU A 268 -3.93 4.72 -19.41
CA GLU A 268 -2.60 4.57 -19.99
C GLU A 268 -1.92 3.26 -19.55
N VAL A 269 -2.06 2.87 -18.29
CA VAL A 269 -1.53 1.59 -17.79
C VAL A 269 -2.16 0.41 -18.53
N ARG A 270 -3.51 0.37 -18.65
CA ARG A 270 -4.21 -0.70 -19.38
C ARG A 270 -3.80 -0.77 -20.84
N ALA A 271 -3.61 0.39 -21.49
CA ALA A 271 -3.16 0.44 -22.89
C ALA A 271 -1.70 -0.03 -23.06
N ALA A 272 -0.84 0.20 -22.06
CA ALA A 272 0.57 -0.18 -22.12
C ALA A 272 0.80 -1.69 -21.91
N PHE A 273 -0.06 -2.37 -21.15
CA PHE A 273 0.12 -3.77 -20.75
C PHE A 273 -1.11 -4.66 -21.06
N PRO A 274 -1.60 -4.72 -22.32
CA PRO A 274 -2.84 -5.43 -22.65
C PRO A 274 -2.77 -6.95 -22.44
N ASP A 275 -1.56 -7.51 -22.42
CA ASP A 275 -1.32 -8.96 -22.33
C ASP A 275 -0.86 -9.42 -20.94
N ARG A 276 -0.89 -8.53 -19.94
CA ARG A 276 -0.53 -8.81 -18.55
C ARG A 276 -1.70 -8.59 -17.61
N HIS A 277 -1.80 -9.45 -16.58
CA HIS A 277 -2.63 -9.20 -15.43
C HIS A 277 -1.95 -8.13 -14.56
N ILE A 278 -2.30 -6.88 -14.78
CA ILE A 278 -1.86 -5.74 -13.96
C ILE A 278 -3.04 -5.31 -13.10
N HIS A 279 -2.80 -5.14 -11.80
CA HIS A 279 -3.84 -4.78 -10.84
C HIS A 279 -3.60 -3.38 -10.30
N LEU A 280 -4.68 -2.57 -10.27
CA LEU A 280 -4.69 -1.21 -9.76
C LEU A 280 -5.64 -1.14 -8.58
N VAL A 281 -5.11 -0.88 -7.41
CA VAL A 281 -5.85 -0.87 -6.13
C VAL A 281 -5.81 0.53 -5.54
N LEU A 282 -6.93 1.00 -5.02
CA LEU A 282 -7.05 2.33 -4.41
C LEU A 282 -7.04 2.23 -2.88
N GLU A 283 -6.42 3.22 -2.25
CA GLU A 283 -6.76 3.58 -0.88
C GLU A 283 -7.52 4.89 -0.92
N ASN A 284 -8.79 4.86 -0.48
CA ASN A 284 -9.69 6.00 -0.60
C ASN A 284 -10.65 6.09 0.60
N GLU A 285 -10.39 7.01 1.49
CA GLU A 285 -11.23 7.23 2.68
C GLU A 285 -12.67 7.63 2.31
N GLU A 286 -12.89 8.23 1.14
CA GLU A 286 -14.21 8.69 0.70
C GLU A 286 -15.13 7.58 0.16
N ASN A 287 -14.66 6.33 0.01
CA ASN A 287 -15.45 5.19 -0.49
C ASN A 287 -16.16 5.49 -1.83
N ASP A 288 -15.39 5.97 -2.83
CA ASP A 288 -15.93 6.33 -4.16
C ASP A 288 -16.11 5.07 -5.04
N ALA A 289 -17.28 4.43 -4.92
CA ALA A 289 -17.62 3.22 -5.68
C ALA A 289 -17.60 3.40 -7.21
N ASP A 290 -17.82 4.62 -7.73
CA ASP A 290 -17.84 4.89 -9.18
C ASP A 290 -16.51 4.54 -9.86
N ARG A 291 -15.37 4.69 -9.15
CA ARG A 291 -14.05 4.35 -9.67
C ARG A 291 -13.84 2.85 -9.82
N LEU A 292 -14.50 2.06 -8.99
CA LEU A 292 -14.46 0.60 -9.04
C LEU A 292 -15.37 0.02 -10.13
N ASP A 293 -16.39 0.77 -10.54
CA ASP A 293 -17.31 0.35 -11.61
C ASP A 293 -16.78 0.73 -13.00
N HIS A 294 -16.34 1.98 -13.18
CA HIS A 294 -16.02 2.54 -14.49
C HIS A 294 -14.59 3.10 -14.63
N GLY A 295 -13.88 3.30 -13.53
CA GLY A 295 -12.60 4.01 -13.50
C GLY A 295 -11.36 3.19 -13.87
N GLY A 296 -11.49 1.89 -14.19
CA GLY A 296 -10.37 1.03 -14.61
C GLY A 296 -9.53 0.47 -13.46
N TYR A 297 -9.94 0.70 -12.21
CA TYR A 297 -9.34 0.12 -11.01
C TYR A 297 -9.99 -1.22 -10.66
N ASP A 298 -9.18 -2.17 -10.16
CA ASP A 298 -9.65 -3.52 -9.83
C ASP A 298 -10.34 -3.56 -8.48
N ALA A 299 -9.82 -2.84 -7.49
CA ALA A 299 -10.36 -2.85 -6.13
C ALA A 299 -9.95 -1.62 -5.32
N GLN A 300 -10.52 -1.52 -4.13
CA GLN A 300 -10.15 -0.56 -3.09
C GLN A 300 -9.92 -1.29 -1.76
N TRP A 301 -8.95 -0.82 -0.97
CA TRP A 301 -8.80 -1.19 0.43
C TRP A 301 -10.06 -0.80 1.21
N ASN A 302 -10.61 -1.75 1.94
CA ASN A 302 -11.88 -1.58 2.66
C ASN A 302 -11.63 -1.32 4.15
N ASP A 303 -11.32 -0.06 4.50
CA ASP A 303 -11.13 0.35 5.89
C ASP A 303 -12.40 0.16 6.74
N ASP A 304 -13.59 0.25 6.14
CA ASP A 304 -14.84 0.01 6.86
C ASP A 304 -14.90 -1.43 7.42
N PHE A 305 -14.39 -2.42 6.67
CA PHE A 305 -14.28 -3.80 7.16
C PHE A 305 -13.32 -3.89 8.36
N HIS A 306 -12.11 -3.30 8.24
CA HIS A 306 -11.19 -3.24 9.38
C HIS A 306 -11.84 -2.60 10.61
N ASN A 307 -12.41 -1.40 10.43
CA ASN A 307 -12.93 -0.60 11.54
C ASN A 307 -14.03 -1.34 12.32
N VAL A 308 -14.98 -1.94 11.62
CA VAL A 308 -16.06 -2.68 12.29
C VAL A 308 -15.55 -3.98 12.94
N MET A 309 -14.61 -4.69 12.30
CA MET A 309 -13.99 -5.88 12.87
C MET A 309 -13.16 -5.54 14.11
N HIS A 310 -12.45 -4.40 14.08
CA HIS A 310 -11.69 -3.92 15.24
C HIS A 310 -12.60 -3.66 16.44
N VAL A 311 -13.71 -2.94 16.23
CA VAL A 311 -14.74 -2.71 17.29
C VAL A 311 -15.24 -4.03 17.85
N LEU A 312 -15.62 -4.98 16.99
CA LEU A 312 -16.12 -6.29 17.41
C LEU A 312 -15.08 -7.11 18.17
N LEU A 313 -13.80 -7.07 17.77
CA LEU A 313 -12.72 -7.84 18.36
C LEU A 313 -12.18 -7.27 19.66
N THR A 314 -12.09 -5.93 19.77
CA THR A 314 -11.40 -5.26 20.88
C THR A 314 -12.34 -4.55 21.83
N GLY A 315 -13.51 -4.11 21.36
CA GLY A 315 -14.41 -3.21 22.09
C GLY A 315 -13.93 -1.76 22.11
N GLU A 316 -12.86 -1.40 21.41
CA GLU A 316 -12.40 0.00 21.31
C GLU A 316 -13.33 0.81 20.42
N THR A 317 -13.76 1.99 20.92
CA THR A 317 -14.76 2.85 20.27
C THR A 317 -14.33 4.32 20.21
N SER A 318 -13.07 4.62 20.52
CA SER A 318 -12.53 5.98 20.51
C SER A 318 -12.05 6.40 19.12
N ALA A 319 -11.96 7.71 18.89
CA ALA A 319 -11.53 8.31 17.62
C ALA A 319 -12.38 7.79 16.44
N TYR A 320 -11.75 7.43 15.31
CA TYR A 320 -12.44 6.97 14.11
C TYR A 320 -13.26 5.67 14.30
N TYR A 321 -12.94 4.83 15.29
CA TYR A 321 -13.75 3.64 15.60
C TYR A 321 -15.15 3.99 16.14
N GLY A 322 -15.35 5.22 16.65
CA GLY A 322 -16.64 5.69 17.10
C GLY A 322 -17.73 5.64 16.03
N ASP A 323 -17.38 5.83 14.76
CA ASP A 323 -18.30 5.75 13.63
C ASP A 323 -18.85 4.34 13.40
N PHE A 324 -18.20 3.32 13.95
CA PHE A 324 -18.52 1.90 13.77
C PHE A 324 -19.03 1.22 15.06
N ALA A 325 -19.10 1.97 16.17
CA ALA A 325 -19.45 1.43 17.48
C ALA A 325 -20.96 1.19 17.68
N ASP A 326 -21.81 1.94 16.99
CA ASP A 326 -23.26 1.72 17.05
C ASP A 326 -23.64 0.53 16.18
N LYS A 327 -24.21 -0.52 16.82
CA LYS A 327 -24.69 -1.76 16.16
C LYS A 327 -23.65 -2.41 15.25
N PRO A 328 -22.46 -2.77 15.75
CA PRO A 328 -21.35 -3.22 14.92
C PRO A 328 -21.69 -4.50 14.12
N ALA A 329 -22.53 -5.41 14.62
CA ALA A 329 -22.96 -6.58 13.86
C ALA A 329 -23.82 -6.21 12.63
N GLU A 330 -24.75 -5.22 12.76
CA GLU A 330 -25.52 -4.74 11.59
C GLU A 330 -24.59 -4.06 10.56
N ARG A 331 -23.56 -3.32 11.01
CA ARG A 331 -22.56 -2.69 10.15
C ARG A 331 -21.69 -3.74 9.45
N LEU A 332 -21.26 -4.79 10.16
CA LEU A 332 -20.53 -5.89 9.52
C LEU A 332 -21.40 -6.61 8.49
N ALA A 333 -22.66 -6.87 8.80
CA ALA A 333 -23.60 -7.48 7.85
C ALA A 333 -23.73 -6.62 6.58
N ARG A 334 -23.86 -5.29 6.74
CA ARG A 334 -23.86 -4.36 5.60
C ARG A 334 -22.56 -4.41 4.80
N CYS A 335 -21.41 -4.38 5.47
CA CYS A 335 -20.11 -4.48 4.82
C CYS A 335 -19.96 -5.76 3.99
N LEU A 336 -20.38 -6.89 4.52
CA LEU A 336 -20.28 -8.19 3.84
C LEU A 336 -21.24 -8.31 2.65
N SER A 337 -22.40 -7.64 2.69
CA SER A 337 -23.42 -7.71 1.64
C SER A 337 -23.33 -6.58 0.61
N GLU A 338 -22.86 -5.40 0.99
CA GLU A 338 -22.93 -4.20 0.16
C GLU A 338 -21.55 -3.60 -0.13
N GLY A 339 -20.47 -4.09 0.51
CA GLY A 339 -19.10 -3.62 0.35
C GLY A 339 -18.72 -2.55 1.35
N PHE A 340 -19.08 -1.28 1.15
CA PHE A 340 -18.84 -0.23 2.12
C PHE A 340 -19.95 -0.11 3.15
N ILE A 341 -19.61 0.36 4.36
CA ILE A 341 -20.58 0.67 5.41
C ILE A 341 -21.19 2.06 5.17
N TYR A 342 -20.34 3.05 4.83
CA TYR A 342 -20.80 4.39 4.49
C TYR A 342 -21.01 4.50 2.98
N GLN A 343 -22.25 4.82 2.58
CA GLN A 343 -22.69 4.86 1.19
C GLN A 343 -23.52 6.14 0.88
N GLY A 344 -23.14 7.27 1.52
CA GLY A 344 -23.77 8.56 1.39
C GLY A 344 -24.36 9.09 2.70
N GLU A 345 -24.31 8.32 3.77
CA GLU A 345 -24.72 8.77 5.10
C GLU A 345 -23.69 9.70 5.72
N GLY A 346 -24.14 10.55 6.65
CA GLY A 346 -23.25 11.42 7.41
C GLY A 346 -22.35 10.63 8.35
N SER A 347 -21.04 10.87 8.29
CA SER A 347 -20.06 10.26 9.20
C SER A 347 -19.70 11.25 10.32
N PRO A 348 -19.83 10.88 11.60
CA PRO A 348 -19.47 11.72 12.73
C PRO A 348 -18.03 12.23 12.69
N ASN A 349 -17.07 11.38 12.30
CA ASN A 349 -15.67 11.77 12.16
C ASN A 349 -15.40 12.72 10.96
N HIS A 350 -16.38 12.87 10.06
CA HIS A 350 -16.34 13.81 8.94
C HIS A 350 -17.28 15.01 9.18
N ASP A 351 -17.45 15.45 10.43
CA ASP A 351 -18.33 16.57 10.81
C ASP A 351 -19.79 16.37 10.36
N GLY A 352 -20.27 15.12 10.28
CA GLY A 352 -21.60 14.78 9.79
C GLY A 352 -21.79 14.93 8.29
N LYS A 353 -20.74 15.15 7.52
CA LYS A 353 -20.80 15.19 6.04
C LYS A 353 -21.07 13.80 5.47
N PRO A 354 -21.74 13.72 4.31
CA PRO A 354 -21.92 12.47 3.59
C PRO A 354 -20.57 11.84 3.26
N ARG A 355 -20.45 10.51 3.48
CA ARG A 355 -19.29 9.69 3.11
C ARG A 355 -19.73 8.51 2.26
N GLY A 356 -19.02 8.25 1.18
CA GLY A 356 -19.23 7.09 0.34
C GLY A 356 -20.30 7.24 -0.74
N LYS A 357 -20.37 6.22 -1.58
CA LYS A 357 -21.37 6.02 -2.62
C LYS A 357 -21.91 4.61 -2.56
N ALA A 358 -23.14 4.39 -3.09
CA ALA A 358 -23.75 3.08 -3.16
C ALA A 358 -22.83 2.05 -3.84
N SER A 359 -22.54 0.94 -3.17
CA SER A 359 -21.59 -0.09 -3.62
C SER A 359 -22.19 -1.49 -3.73
N GLU A 360 -23.46 -1.67 -3.40
CA GLU A 360 -24.17 -2.97 -3.41
C GLU A 360 -24.18 -3.69 -4.76
N HIS A 361 -24.01 -2.93 -5.86
CA HIS A 361 -23.97 -3.45 -7.23
C HIS A 361 -22.59 -4.02 -7.61
N LEU A 362 -21.56 -3.74 -6.83
CA LEU A 362 -20.20 -4.18 -7.10
C LEU A 362 -19.99 -5.64 -6.69
N PRO A 363 -19.22 -6.42 -7.46
CA PRO A 363 -18.86 -7.76 -7.03
C PRO A 363 -17.95 -7.71 -5.79
N PRO A 364 -18.01 -8.72 -4.89
CA PRO A 364 -17.21 -8.73 -3.66
C PRO A 364 -15.70 -8.57 -3.88
N THR A 365 -15.19 -9.01 -5.02
CA THR A 365 -13.77 -8.91 -5.39
C THR A 365 -13.29 -7.49 -5.63
N ARG A 366 -14.17 -6.47 -5.64
CA ARG A 366 -13.81 -5.06 -5.69
C ARG A 366 -13.30 -4.50 -4.34
N PHE A 367 -13.38 -5.31 -3.28
CA PHE A 367 -12.99 -4.91 -1.93
C PHE A 367 -11.80 -5.75 -1.46
N VAL A 368 -10.70 -5.08 -1.13
CA VAL A 368 -9.57 -5.71 -0.41
C VAL A 368 -9.87 -5.57 1.07
N SER A 369 -10.15 -6.68 1.73
CA SER A 369 -10.46 -6.72 3.17
C SER A 369 -9.23 -7.11 3.98
N PHE A 370 -9.07 -6.53 5.16
CA PHE A 370 -7.98 -6.82 6.09
C PHE A 370 -8.44 -6.64 7.53
N LEU A 371 -7.86 -7.40 8.44
CA LEU A 371 -8.09 -7.22 9.87
C LEU A 371 -7.19 -6.10 10.42
N GLN A 372 -5.99 -5.96 9.88
CA GLN A 372 -5.03 -4.89 10.16
C GLN A 372 -4.04 -4.78 8.99
N ASN A 373 -3.41 -3.63 8.84
CA ASN A 373 -2.28 -3.37 7.98
C ASN A 373 -1.29 -2.43 8.69
N HIS A 374 -0.33 -1.84 7.97
CA HIS A 374 0.66 -0.94 8.57
C HIS A 374 0.02 0.24 9.30
N ASP A 375 -1.06 0.82 8.75
CA ASP A 375 -1.72 1.99 9.31
C ASP A 375 -2.40 1.70 10.64
N GLN A 376 -3.22 0.66 10.71
CA GLN A 376 -3.98 0.37 11.92
C GLN A 376 -3.10 -0.08 13.07
N VAL A 377 -2.00 -0.79 12.78
CA VAL A 377 -1.02 -1.18 13.80
C VAL A 377 -0.10 -0.01 14.13
N GLY A 378 0.49 0.62 13.12
CA GLY A 378 1.54 1.62 13.31
C GLY A 378 1.05 2.99 13.76
N ASN A 379 -0.21 3.34 13.49
CA ASN A 379 -0.81 4.55 14.01
C ASN A 379 -1.28 4.43 15.46
N ARG A 380 -1.21 3.25 16.08
CA ARG A 380 -1.36 3.12 17.55
C ARG A 380 -0.12 3.68 18.27
N ALA A 381 -0.32 4.24 19.45
CA ALA A 381 0.76 4.85 20.23
C ALA A 381 1.92 3.89 20.55
N LEU A 382 1.61 2.62 20.76
CA LEU A 382 2.57 1.57 21.12
C LEU A 382 2.65 0.46 20.06
N GLY A 383 1.92 0.60 18.94
CA GLY A 383 2.00 -0.31 17.80
C GLY A 383 1.45 -1.71 18.05
N GLU A 384 0.44 -1.84 18.93
CA GLU A 384 -0.11 -3.13 19.33
C GLU A 384 -0.91 -3.78 18.18
N ARG A 385 -0.73 -5.09 18.02
CA ARG A 385 -1.44 -5.94 17.07
C ARG A 385 -2.69 -6.57 17.66
N LEU A 386 -3.61 -7.02 16.82
CA LEU A 386 -4.81 -7.75 17.24
C LEU A 386 -4.47 -9.02 18.06
N THR A 387 -3.31 -9.64 17.83
CA THR A 387 -2.82 -10.79 18.61
C THR A 387 -2.67 -10.51 20.12
N VAL A 388 -2.50 -9.23 20.51
CA VAL A 388 -2.42 -8.82 21.92
C VAL A 388 -3.64 -8.02 22.38
N LEU A 389 -4.51 -7.60 21.46
CA LEU A 389 -5.69 -6.78 21.77
C LEU A 389 -6.97 -7.62 21.95
N THR A 390 -7.01 -8.85 21.43
CA THR A 390 -8.16 -9.75 21.53
C THR A 390 -7.74 -11.18 21.84
N ASP A 391 -8.67 -12.04 22.19
CA ASP A 391 -8.37 -13.46 22.42
C ASP A 391 -8.14 -14.22 21.10
N THR A 392 -7.33 -15.27 21.18
CA THR A 392 -6.91 -16.08 20.03
C THR A 392 -8.10 -16.74 19.31
N ALA A 393 -9.12 -17.20 20.03
CA ALA A 393 -10.25 -17.91 19.40
C ALA A 393 -11.08 -16.96 18.52
N ARG A 394 -11.32 -15.74 18.98
CA ARG A 394 -12.01 -14.69 18.21
C ARG A 394 -11.20 -14.25 17.00
N LEU A 395 -9.88 -14.07 17.18
CA LEU A 395 -8.99 -13.68 16.09
C LEU A 395 -8.89 -14.77 15.01
N ARG A 396 -8.85 -16.07 15.41
CA ARG A 396 -8.88 -17.19 14.45
C ARG A 396 -10.18 -17.23 13.65
N ALA A 397 -11.33 -17.02 14.31
CA ALA A 397 -12.64 -16.92 13.64
C ALA A 397 -12.69 -15.75 12.65
N ALA A 398 -12.17 -14.58 13.03
CA ALA A 398 -12.04 -13.41 12.15
C ALA A 398 -11.12 -13.67 10.94
N THR A 399 -10.01 -14.38 11.16
CA THR A 399 -9.09 -14.81 10.09
C THR A 399 -9.76 -15.78 9.12
N ALA A 400 -10.60 -16.68 9.63
CA ALA A 400 -11.38 -17.60 8.79
C ALA A 400 -12.43 -16.83 7.94
N LEU A 401 -13.10 -15.81 8.51
CA LEU A 401 -13.98 -14.91 7.74
C LEU A 401 -13.21 -14.19 6.63
N LEU A 402 -12.05 -13.61 6.96
CA LEU A 402 -11.20 -12.90 5.98
C LEU A 402 -10.81 -13.81 4.81
N LEU A 403 -10.38 -15.04 5.10
CA LEU A 403 -9.90 -15.96 4.06
C LEU A 403 -11.02 -16.68 3.30
N LEU A 404 -12.16 -17.00 3.93
CA LEU A 404 -13.24 -17.73 3.28
C LEU A 404 -14.36 -16.84 2.73
N GLY A 405 -14.35 -15.54 3.04
CA GLY A 405 -15.17 -14.53 2.36
C GLY A 405 -14.78 -14.37 0.88
N PRO A 406 -15.71 -13.94 0.00
CA PRO A 406 -15.41 -13.75 -1.42
C PRO A 406 -14.58 -12.49 -1.75
N GLN A 407 -14.36 -11.61 -0.77
CA GLN A 407 -13.50 -10.44 -0.90
C GLN A 407 -12.02 -10.85 -1.08
N ILE A 408 -11.18 -9.94 -1.53
CA ILE A 408 -9.74 -10.17 -1.65
C ILE A 408 -9.08 -9.96 -0.27
N PRO A 409 -8.42 -10.97 0.30
CA PRO A 409 -7.82 -10.85 1.62
C PRO A 409 -6.43 -10.23 1.57
N LEU A 410 -6.16 -9.32 2.51
CA LEU A 410 -4.84 -8.76 2.78
C LEU A 410 -4.44 -9.04 4.23
N PHE A 411 -3.21 -9.50 4.41
CA PHE A 411 -2.52 -9.70 5.69
C PHE A 411 -1.41 -8.67 5.85
N PHE A 412 -1.02 -8.40 7.08
CA PHE A 412 0.17 -7.63 7.38
C PHE A 412 1.30 -8.57 7.85
N MET A 413 2.55 -8.27 7.47
CA MET A 413 3.73 -9.07 7.85
C MET A 413 3.73 -9.42 9.35
N GLY A 414 3.88 -10.71 9.66
CA GLY A 414 3.83 -11.25 11.01
C GLY A 414 2.48 -11.86 11.40
N ASP A 415 1.37 -11.50 10.71
CA ASP A 415 0.05 -12.08 10.98
C ASP A 415 0.05 -13.58 10.67
N GLU A 416 0.81 -14.01 9.64
CA GLU A 416 0.94 -15.41 9.22
C GLU A 416 1.55 -16.32 10.28
N GLN A 417 2.14 -15.74 11.30
CA GLN A 417 2.80 -16.46 12.40
C GLN A 417 2.34 -15.98 13.79
N GLY A 418 1.22 -15.25 13.84
CA GLY A 418 0.66 -14.76 15.10
C GLY A 418 1.61 -13.87 15.89
N SER A 419 2.37 -13.03 15.21
CA SER A 419 3.37 -12.15 15.86
C SER A 419 2.72 -11.19 16.86
N GLU A 420 3.31 -11.08 18.03
CA GLU A 420 2.98 -10.10 19.07
C GLU A 420 3.91 -8.87 19.03
N SER A 421 4.91 -8.87 18.12
CA SER A 421 5.83 -7.74 17.96
C SER A 421 5.06 -6.51 17.47
N PRO A 422 5.25 -5.34 18.09
CA PRO A 422 4.62 -4.13 17.61
C PRO A 422 5.13 -3.75 16.20
N PHE A 423 4.34 -2.99 15.47
CA PHE A 423 4.84 -2.22 14.34
C PHE A 423 4.66 -0.74 14.68
N LEU A 424 5.76 -0.01 14.78
CA LEU A 424 5.77 1.35 15.29
C LEU A 424 5.96 2.35 14.16
N PHE A 425 5.45 3.56 14.33
CA PHE A 425 5.81 4.66 13.43
C PHE A 425 7.28 5.03 13.62
N PHE A 426 8.07 4.98 12.56
CA PHE A 426 9.49 5.31 12.58
C PHE A 426 9.92 6.12 11.37
N THR A 427 10.89 7.00 11.61
CA THR A 427 11.59 7.83 10.64
C THR A 427 13.09 7.87 10.97
N ASP A 428 13.88 8.58 10.18
CA ASP A 428 15.32 8.79 10.45
C ASP A 428 15.71 10.25 10.17
N PHE A 429 14.86 11.16 10.64
CA PHE A 429 15.12 12.59 10.53
C PHE A 429 16.11 13.05 11.62
N HIS A 430 16.73 14.19 11.38
CA HIS A 430 17.74 14.78 12.26
C HIS A 430 17.35 16.20 12.65
N ASP A 431 18.04 16.74 13.63
CA ASP A 431 17.94 18.12 14.08
C ASP A 431 16.48 18.56 14.39
N GLU A 432 16.10 19.75 13.97
CA GLU A 432 14.80 20.34 14.25
C GLU A 432 13.61 19.50 13.69
N LEU A 433 13.80 18.82 12.56
CA LEU A 433 12.77 17.98 11.97
C LEU A 433 12.50 16.73 12.83
N ALA A 434 13.56 16.13 13.38
CA ALA A 434 13.41 15.01 14.30
C ALA A 434 12.64 15.39 15.57
N ASP A 435 12.94 16.57 16.12
CA ASP A 435 12.23 17.11 17.28
C ASP A 435 10.76 17.38 16.95
N ALA A 436 10.49 17.99 15.81
CA ALA A 436 9.12 18.29 15.35
C ALA A 436 8.26 17.03 15.18
N VAL A 437 8.83 15.98 14.56
CA VAL A 437 8.12 14.69 14.36
C VAL A 437 7.86 14.00 15.70
N ARG A 438 8.83 13.96 16.61
CA ARG A 438 8.66 13.37 17.95
C ARG A 438 7.57 14.09 18.75
N GLU A 439 7.61 15.43 18.79
CA GLU A 439 6.62 16.21 19.50
C GLU A 439 5.25 16.15 18.83
N GLY A 440 5.19 16.15 17.49
CA GLY A 440 3.97 15.96 16.72
C GLY A 440 3.26 14.65 17.09
N ARG A 441 4.01 13.55 17.12
CA ARG A 441 3.50 12.23 17.50
C ARG A 441 2.95 12.21 18.91
N ARG A 442 3.66 12.78 19.90
CA ARG A 442 3.19 12.89 21.28
C ARG A 442 1.93 13.75 21.41
N LYS A 443 1.85 14.84 20.64
CA LYS A 443 0.68 15.74 20.64
C LYS A 443 -0.56 15.06 20.03
N GLU A 444 -0.38 14.26 19.01
CA GLU A 444 -1.46 13.49 18.38
C GLU A 444 -2.20 12.63 19.41
N PHE A 445 -1.47 11.94 20.29
CA PHE A 445 -2.05 11.06 21.30
C PHE A 445 -2.55 11.78 22.55
N ALA A 446 -2.28 13.07 22.73
CA ALA A 446 -2.73 13.82 23.91
C ALA A 446 -4.26 13.86 24.08
N LYS A 447 -5.00 13.61 23.00
CA LYS A 447 -6.48 13.54 22.99
C LYS A 447 -7.05 12.22 23.53
N PHE A 448 -6.22 11.19 23.69
CA PHE A 448 -6.66 9.89 24.23
C PHE A 448 -6.45 9.82 25.73
N ASP A 449 -7.43 9.33 26.49
CA ASP A 449 -7.40 9.27 27.95
C ASP A 449 -6.13 8.56 28.48
N ALA A 450 -5.70 7.47 27.82
CA ALA A 450 -4.49 6.72 28.18
C ALA A 450 -3.20 7.56 28.09
N PHE A 451 -3.19 8.64 27.35
CA PHE A 451 -2.06 9.53 27.07
C PHE A 451 -2.36 11.01 27.43
N ALA A 452 -3.42 11.29 28.17
CA ALA A 452 -3.74 12.63 28.65
C ALA A 452 -2.64 13.19 29.56
N ASP A 453 -2.02 12.33 30.39
CA ASP A 453 -0.89 12.71 31.25
C ASP A 453 0.41 12.85 30.41
N PRO A 454 1.18 13.96 30.57
CA PRO A 454 2.49 14.13 29.93
C PRO A 454 3.46 12.96 30.17
N ALA A 455 3.50 12.40 31.40
CA ALA A 455 4.35 11.25 31.71
C ALA A 455 3.96 9.97 30.95
N ALA A 456 2.66 9.80 30.65
CA ALA A 456 2.21 8.70 29.80
C ALA A 456 2.67 8.86 28.34
N ARG A 457 2.71 10.09 27.82
CA ARG A 457 3.21 10.37 26.47
C ARG A 457 4.71 10.15 26.30
N GLU A 458 5.51 10.24 27.38
CA GLU A 458 6.95 9.89 27.34
C GLU A 458 7.20 8.41 27.04
N ARG A 459 6.20 7.53 27.25
CA ARG A 459 6.29 6.10 26.92
C ARG A 459 6.12 5.83 25.42
N ILE A 460 5.57 6.80 24.66
CA ILE A 460 5.45 6.68 23.21
C ILE A 460 6.85 6.66 22.62
N PRO A 461 7.21 5.62 21.85
CA PRO A 461 8.54 5.49 21.26
C PRO A 461 8.91 6.70 20.41
N ASP A 462 10.18 7.15 20.49
CA ASP A 462 10.68 8.18 19.59
C ASP A 462 10.76 7.64 18.17
N PRO A 463 10.06 8.22 17.18
CA PRO A 463 10.08 7.75 15.81
C PRO A 463 11.48 7.67 15.18
N ASN A 464 12.40 8.56 15.59
CA ASN A 464 13.75 8.62 15.04
C ASN A 464 14.75 7.67 15.72
N ALA A 465 14.35 7.02 16.82
CA ALA A 465 15.24 6.09 17.52
C ALA A 465 15.40 4.77 16.76
N LEU A 466 16.64 4.30 16.60
CA LEU A 466 16.93 2.99 16.00
C LEU A 466 16.14 1.86 16.68
N ALA A 467 15.99 1.91 18.01
CA ALA A 467 15.25 0.91 18.77
C ALA A 467 13.75 0.83 18.38
N THR A 468 13.14 1.93 17.91
CA THR A 468 11.76 1.96 17.42
C THR A 468 11.64 1.15 16.12
N PHE A 469 12.57 1.33 15.20
CA PHE A 469 12.68 0.55 13.98
C PHE A 469 12.98 -0.94 14.28
N ASP A 470 13.96 -1.25 15.12
CA ASP A 470 14.36 -2.63 15.42
C ASP A 470 13.22 -3.42 16.09
N ARG A 471 12.42 -2.77 16.94
CA ARG A 471 11.25 -3.38 17.60
C ARG A 471 10.12 -3.68 16.64
N SER A 472 10.05 -3.00 15.50
CA SER A 472 9.01 -3.20 14.47
C SER A 472 9.22 -4.47 13.64
N ARG A 473 10.34 -5.17 13.83
CA ARG A 473 10.61 -6.45 13.15
C ARG A 473 9.72 -7.56 13.71
N PRO A 474 8.86 -8.18 12.90
CA PRO A 474 7.97 -9.24 13.38
C PRO A 474 8.79 -10.46 13.85
N GLN A 475 8.45 -10.95 15.02
CA GLN A 475 8.98 -12.20 15.57
C GLN A 475 7.85 -13.24 15.59
N PRO A 476 8.17 -14.54 15.46
CA PRO A 476 7.18 -15.59 15.62
C PRO A 476 6.46 -15.47 16.97
N GLY A 477 5.12 -15.53 16.93
CA GLY A 477 4.32 -15.55 18.14
C GLY A 477 4.41 -16.87 18.90
N PRO A 478 3.80 -16.96 20.09
CA PRO A 478 3.86 -18.17 20.94
C PRO A 478 3.34 -19.43 20.24
N ASP A 479 2.34 -19.29 19.37
CA ASP A 479 1.76 -20.40 18.57
C ASP A 479 1.97 -20.18 17.07
N ALA A 480 3.17 -19.81 16.65
CA ALA A 480 3.47 -19.52 15.25
C ALA A 480 3.18 -20.71 14.30
N THR A 481 3.36 -21.94 14.78
CA THR A 481 3.06 -23.15 13.99
C THR A 481 1.56 -23.28 13.78
N GLY A 482 0.74 -23.14 14.83
CA GLY A 482 -0.70 -23.21 14.74
C GLY A 482 -1.31 -22.12 13.85
N TRP A 483 -0.75 -20.92 13.84
CA TRP A 483 -1.14 -19.84 12.93
C TRP A 483 -0.79 -20.16 11.48
N ARG A 484 0.43 -20.61 11.20
CA ARG A 484 0.84 -20.99 9.84
C ARG A 484 0.02 -22.15 9.29
N ASP A 485 -0.28 -23.14 10.11
CA ASP A 485 -1.11 -24.28 9.71
C ASP A 485 -2.54 -23.82 9.39
N LEU A 486 -3.16 -22.99 10.24
CA LEU A 486 -4.49 -22.43 10.01
C LEU A 486 -4.53 -21.66 8.67
N ILE A 487 -3.63 -20.72 8.48
CA ILE A 487 -3.60 -19.85 7.28
C ILE A 487 -3.36 -20.67 6.03
N ARG A 488 -2.39 -21.61 6.04
CA ARG A 488 -2.14 -22.52 4.92
C ARG A 488 -3.40 -23.31 4.55
N ASP A 489 -4.05 -23.92 5.54
CA ASP A 489 -5.21 -24.79 5.30
C ASP A 489 -6.41 -23.97 4.81
N LEU A 490 -6.64 -22.76 5.35
CA LEU A 490 -7.70 -21.86 4.89
C LEU A 490 -7.42 -21.31 3.49
N ILE A 491 -6.17 -20.94 3.16
CA ILE A 491 -5.84 -20.50 1.80
C ILE A 491 -6.01 -21.66 0.81
N ALA A 492 -5.56 -22.87 1.15
CA ALA A 492 -5.76 -24.04 0.30
C ALA A 492 -7.24 -24.34 0.05
N LEU A 493 -8.08 -24.21 1.09
CA LEU A 493 -9.53 -24.36 0.98
C LEU A 493 -10.12 -23.25 0.09
N ARG A 494 -9.76 -21.99 0.30
CA ARG A 494 -10.16 -20.86 -0.56
C ARG A 494 -9.82 -21.12 -2.01
N GLN A 495 -8.56 -21.48 -2.30
CA GLN A 495 -8.08 -21.71 -3.67
C GLN A 495 -8.80 -22.88 -4.37
N SER A 496 -9.23 -23.90 -3.63
CA SER A 496 -9.91 -25.07 -4.20
C SER A 496 -11.42 -24.94 -4.31
N ALA A 497 -12.07 -24.29 -3.33
CA ALA A 497 -13.53 -24.29 -3.21
C ALA A 497 -14.20 -22.97 -3.60
N ILE A 498 -13.49 -21.84 -3.51
CA ILE A 498 -14.06 -20.49 -3.66
C ILE A 498 -13.53 -19.80 -4.90
N VAL A 499 -12.20 -19.68 -5.03
CA VAL A 499 -11.53 -18.94 -6.11
C VAL A 499 -12.00 -19.34 -7.51
N PRO A 500 -12.17 -20.65 -7.87
CA PRO A 500 -12.60 -21.03 -9.21
C PRO A 500 -13.99 -20.49 -9.60
N HIS A 501 -14.75 -20.02 -8.62
CA HIS A 501 -16.13 -19.58 -8.79
C HIS A 501 -16.34 -18.11 -8.38
N LEU A 502 -15.27 -17.32 -8.11
CA LEU A 502 -15.39 -15.93 -7.73
C LEU A 502 -15.81 -15.01 -8.87
N SER A 503 -15.43 -15.32 -10.10
CA SER A 503 -15.87 -14.54 -11.27
C SER A 503 -17.40 -14.63 -11.40
N GLY A 504 -18.06 -13.47 -11.35
CA GLY A 504 -19.53 -13.37 -11.34
C GLY A 504 -20.19 -13.59 -9.96
N ALA A 505 -19.41 -13.71 -8.90
CA ALA A 505 -19.95 -13.78 -7.53
C ALA A 505 -20.69 -12.49 -7.16
N LYS A 506 -21.77 -12.63 -6.40
CA LYS A 506 -22.58 -11.51 -5.88
C LYS A 506 -23.11 -11.82 -4.49
N ALA A 507 -23.29 -10.80 -3.68
CA ALA A 507 -23.93 -10.93 -2.38
C ALA A 507 -25.44 -11.25 -2.55
N LEU A 508 -25.94 -12.11 -1.67
CA LEU A 508 -27.37 -12.39 -1.52
C LEU A 508 -27.97 -11.71 -0.29
N GLY A 509 -27.11 -11.16 0.55
CA GLY A 509 -27.45 -10.45 1.78
C GLY A 509 -26.71 -11.01 2.99
N ALA A 510 -26.76 -10.23 4.06
CA ALA A 510 -26.24 -10.61 5.37
C ALA A 510 -27.16 -10.05 6.45
N GLU A 511 -27.20 -10.71 7.60
CA GLU A 511 -28.02 -10.31 8.74
C GLU A 511 -27.24 -10.45 10.05
N ALA A 512 -27.43 -9.50 10.96
CA ALA A 512 -26.99 -9.63 12.33
C ALA A 512 -27.88 -10.63 13.05
N THR A 513 -27.28 -11.70 13.58
CA THR A 513 -27.97 -12.75 14.33
C THR A 513 -27.80 -12.63 15.85
N GLY A 514 -26.98 -11.64 16.28
CA GLY A 514 -26.71 -11.25 17.67
C GLY A 514 -25.94 -9.93 17.70
N ASP A 515 -25.54 -9.48 18.89
CA ASP A 515 -24.83 -8.20 19.07
C ASP A 515 -23.42 -8.21 18.44
N ALA A 516 -22.84 -9.41 18.28
CA ALA A 516 -21.54 -9.63 17.65
C ALA A 516 -21.55 -10.79 16.64
N ALA A 517 -22.75 -11.24 16.23
CA ALA A 517 -22.94 -12.38 15.36
C ALA A 517 -23.58 -11.98 14.02
N VAL A 518 -23.07 -12.55 12.93
CA VAL A 518 -23.53 -12.26 11.57
C VAL A 518 -23.60 -13.55 10.75
N THR A 519 -24.65 -13.67 9.92
CA THR A 519 -24.72 -14.67 8.85
C THR A 519 -24.77 -13.95 7.51
N ALA A 520 -23.88 -14.31 6.60
CA ALA A 520 -23.78 -13.73 5.26
C ALA A 520 -23.83 -14.81 4.17
N ARG A 521 -24.42 -14.48 3.02
CA ARG A 521 -24.60 -15.40 1.90
C ARG A 521 -24.22 -14.75 0.58
N TRP A 522 -23.54 -15.54 -0.26
CA TRP A 522 -23.14 -15.11 -1.62
C TRP A 522 -23.48 -16.21 -2.62
N GLN A 523 -23.95 -15.81 -3.78
CA GLN A 523 -24.00 -16.69 -4.93
C GLN A 523 -22.67 -16.59 -5.67
N LEU A 524 -21.97 -17.70 -5.83
CA LEU A 524 -20.75 -17.80 -6.62
C LEU A 524 -21.09 -17.90 -8.12
N GLY A 525 -20.08 -17.76 -8.98
CA GLY A 525 -20.26 -17.69 -10.43
C GLY A 525 -20.81 -18.97 -11.08
N ASP A 526 -20.67 -20.13 -10.44
CA ASP A 526 -21.27 -21.40 -10.87
C ASP A 526 -22.72 -21.62 -10.37
N GLY A 527 -23.24 -20.63 -9.61
CA GLY A 527 -24.58 -20.70 -9.01
C GLY A 527 -24.62 -21.32 -7.61
N SER A 528 -23.52 -21.88 -7.12
CA SER A 528 -23.43 -22.37 -5.74
C SER A 528 -23.59 -21.24 -4.72
N ILE A 529 -24.05 -21.58 -3.53
CA ILE A 529 -24.28 -20.61 -2.44
C ILE A 529 -23.25 -20.85 -1.34
N LEU A 530 -22.38 -19.86 -1.14
CA LEU A 530 -21.50 -19.78 0.02
C LEU A 530 -22.28 -19.12 1.17
N THR A 531 -22.33 -19.79 2.32
CA THR A 531 -22.91 -19.26 3.57
C THR A 531 -21.83 -19.23 4.63
N ILE A 532 -21.66 -18.10 5.32
CA ILE A 532 -20.74 -17.96 6.44
C ILE A 532 -21.52 -17.42 7.64
N ALA A 533 -21.37 -18.08 8.79
CA ALA A 533 -21.84 -17.62 10.08
C ALA A 533 -20.65 -17.38 11.01
N ILE A 534 -20.64 -16.25 11.71
CA ILE A 534 -19.59 -15.88 12.67
C ILE A 534 -20.21 -15.25 13.91
N ASP A 535 -19.69 -15.60 15.09
CA ASP A 535 -20.00 -14.95 16.37
C ASP A 535 -18.72 -14.56 17.09
N LEU A 536 -18.55 -13.25 17.27
CA LEU A 536 -17.38 -12.64 17.92
C LEU A 536 -17.69 -12.18 19.36
N ALA A 537 -18.81 -12.59 19.96
CA ALA A 537 -19.11 -12.35 21.38
C ALA A 537 -18.09 -13.04 22.28
N TYR A 538 -17.90 -12.55 23.51
CA TYR A 538 -17.05 -13.26 24.51
C TYR A 538 -17.62 -14.63 24.87
N ASP A 539 -18.96 -14.75 24.95
CA ASP A 539 -19.69 -15.99 25.17
C ASP A 539 -20.61 -16.20 23.95
N PRO A 540 -20.18 -16.96 22.94
CA PRO A 540 -20.91 -17.08 21.68
C PRO A 540 -22.15 -17.98 21.84
N ASP A 541 -23.21 -17.60 21.14
CA ASP A 541 -24.34 -18.46 20.95
C ASP A 541 -24.07 -19.54 19.87
N PRO A 542 -24.78 -20.69 19.88
CA PRO A 542 -24.63 -21.69 18.83
C PRO A 542 -24.90 -21.07 17.45
N LEU A 543 -23.96 -21.26 16.52
CA LEU A 543 -24.12 -20.78 15.15
C LEU A 543 -25.32 -21.45 14.46
N PRO A 544 -26.08 -20.72 13.62
CA PRO A 544 -27.10 -21.32 12.78
C PRO A 544 -26.46 -22.31 11.82
N GLN A 545 -27.16 -23.42 11.55
CA GLN A 545 -26.70 -24.39 10.57
C GLN A 545 -26.94 -23.85 9.15
N GLY A 546 -25.90 -23.82 8.33
CA GLY A 546 -26.02 -23.49 6.91
C GLY A 546 -26.48 -24.67 6.06
N ASP A 547 -26.95 -24.35 4.86
CA ASP A 547 -27.31 -25.37 3.86
C ASP A 547 -26.05 -25.87 3.13
N GLY A 548 -26.02 -27.17 2.79
CA GLY A 548 -24.97 -27.77 1.97
C GLY A 548 -23.84 -28.42 2.75
N GLU A 549 -22.68 -28.52 2.12
CA GLU A 549 -21.46 -29.14 2.66
C GLU A 549 -20.73 -28.15 3.59
N LEU A 550 -20.37 -28.60 4.79
CA LEU A 550 -19.52 -27.83 5.68
C LEU A 550 -18.09 -27.77 5.10
N LEU A 551 -17.64 -26.57 4.77
CA LEU A 551 -16.27 -26.34 4.29
C LEU A 551 -15.26 -26.26 5.44
N HIS A 552 -15.60 -25.49 6.49
CA HIS A 552 -14.73 -25.26 7.63
C HIS A 552 -15.52 -24.79 8.86
N ALA A 553 -15.01 -25.11 10.04
CA ALA A 553 -15.48 -24.54 11.30
C ALA A 553 -14.29 -24.23 12.21
N GLU A 554 -14.31 -23.06 12.85
CA GLU A 554 -13.34 -22.64 13.84
C GLU A 554 -14.03 -22.57 15.22
N GLY A 555 -13.97 -23.68 15.92
CA GLY A 555 -14.70 -23.87 17.19
C GLY A 555 -16.20 -23.65 17.04
N GLU A 556 -16.82 -22.95 18.00
CA GLU A 556 -18.23 -22.55 18.00
C GLU A 556 -18.44 -21.14 17.42
N ARG A 557 -17.38 -20.49 16.91
CA ARG A 557 -17.38 -19.07 16.55
C ARG A 557 -17.50 -18.81 15.06
N PHE A 558 -17.13 -19.78 14.23
CA PHE A 558 -17.16 -19.61 12.77
C PHE A 558 -17.52 -20.92 12.09
N ALA A 559 -18.35 -20.82 11.06
CA ALA A 559 -18.59 -21.92 10.15
C ALA A 559 -18.93 -21.42 8.73
N ALA A 560 -18.44 -22.13 7.72
CA ALA A 560 -18.69 -21.87 6.32
C ALA A 560 -19.23 -23.11 5.62
N TRP A 561 -20.27 -22.94 4.81
CA TRP A 561 -20.90 -24.01 4.03
C TRP A 561 -21.03 -23.63 2.56
N ILE A 562 -21.08 -24.63 1.70
CA ILE A 562 -21.36 -24.46 0.27
C ILE A 562 -22.52 -25.37 -0.15
N ALA A 563 -23.56 -24.79 -0.71
CA ALA A 563 -24.68 -25.51 -1.34
C ALA A 563 -24.53 -25.40 -2.86
N ARG A 564 -24.44 -26.54 -3.53
CA ARG A 564 -24.27 -26.65 -4.99
C ARG A 564 -25.60 -26.93 -5.67
#